data_03ba29141632382425fffc035f4435a5
#
_entry.id   03ba29141632382425fffc035f4435a5
#
_cell.length_a   1.000
_cell.length_b   1.000
_cell.length_c   1.000
_cell.angle_alpha   90.00
_cell.angle_beta   90.00
_cell.angle_gamma   90.00
#
_symmetry.space_group_name_H-M   'P 1'
#
loop_
_entity.id
_entity.type
_entity.pdbx_description
1 polymer ?
#
loop_
_entity_poly.entity_id
_entity_poly.type
_entity_poly.pdbx_seq_one_letter_code
_entity_poly.pdbx_strand_id
1 'polypeptide(L)'
;VQQLEKDSGQVPVADVAASFQDTVARSLTKRAIACALDYSLDTIAIGGGVAANSGLRKNLQAAAVKHNLRVLFPPLKFCTDNAAMIGCAAADHLSRGHTSPLTLGVESRLGLTQVMKLYQPIE
;
A
#
# COMPACT_ATOMS: atom_id res chain seq x y z
N VAL A 1 5.20 10.66 23.17
CA VAL A 1 5.95 11.91 22.99
C VAL A 1 5.65 12.86 24.15
N GLN A 2 4.39 13.25 24.38
CA GLN A 2 4.02 14.18 25.49
C GLN A 2 4.47 13.69 26.88
N GLN A 3 4.45 12.38 27.14
CA GLN A 3 4.93 11.83 28.41
C GLN A 3 6.44 11.95 28.52
N LEU A 4 7.20 11.63 27.47
CA LEU A 4 8.66 11.76 27.44
C LEU A 4 9.11 13.20 27.61
N GLU A 5 8.39 14.16 27.05
CA GLU A 5 8.65 15.57 27.18
C GLU A 5 8.45 16.05 28.62
N LYS A 6 7.44 15.55 29.34
CA LYS A 6 7.19 15.84 30.73
C LYS A 6 8.22 15.23 31.68
N ASP A 7 8.68 14.01 31.38
CA ASP A 7 9.54 13.26 32.30
C ASP A 7 11.04 13.63 32.15
N SER A 8 11.49 14.00 30.95
CA SER A 8 12.91 14.26 30.69
C SER A 8 13.25 15.66 30.16
N GLY A 9 12.24 16.48 29.89
CA GLY A 9 12.42 17.82 29.28
C GLY A 9 13.00 17.82 27.87
N GLN A 10 13.40 16.66 27.35
CA GLN A 10 13.97 16.50 26.02
C GLN A 10 13.43 15.23 25.37
N VAL A 11 12.87 15.37 24.16
CA VAL A 11 12.34 14.23 23.39
C VAL A 11 13.47 13.60 22.58
N PRO A 12 13.78 12.30 22.74
CA PRO A 12 14.76 11.61 21.91
C PRO A 12 14.16 11.32 20.54
N VAL A 13 14.14 12.33 19.66
CA VAL A 13 13.44 12.31 18.36
C VAL A 13 13.88 11.14 17.49
N ALA A 14 15.17 10.83 17.45
CA ALA A 14 15.69 9.73 16.66
C ALA A 14 15.15 8.37 17.12
N ASP A 15 15.11 8.13 18.44
CA ASP A 15 14.60 6.86 19.00
C ASP A 15 13.09 6.73 18.84
N VAL A 16 12.35 7.84 19.00
CA VAL A 16 10.91 7.87 18.77
C VAL A 16 10.60 7.58 17.29
N ALA A 17 11.33 8.20 16.37
CA ALA A 17 11.16 7.98 14.95
C ALA A 17 11.48 6.52 14.55
N ALA A 18 12.58 5.96 15.07
CA ALA A 18 12.96 4.57 14.85
C ALA A 18 11.91 3.58 15.39
N SER A 19 11.44 3.82 16.62
CA SER A 19 10.39 3.00 17.26
C SER A 19 9.08 3.07 16.50
N PHE A 20 8.67 4.26 16.04
CA PHE A 20 7.48 4.43 15.22
C PHE A 20 7.60 3.66 13.89
N GLN A 21 8.71 3.83 13.17
CA GLN A 21 8.96 3.13 11.91
C GLN A 21 8.92 1.61 12.08
N ASP A 22 9.58 1.08 13.12
CA ASP A 22 9.61 -0.35 13.40
C ASP A 22 8.21 -0.89 13.75
N THR A 23 7.46 -0.15 14.57
CA THR A 23 6.08 -0.51 14.94
C THR A 23 5.16 -0.59 13.74
N VAL A 24 5.22 0.41 12.84
CA VAL A 24 4.43 0.42 11.60
C VAL A 24 4.83 -0.75 10.70
N ALA A 25 6.14 -0.94 10.46
CA ALA A 25 6.64 -2.02 9.61
C ALA A 25 6.21 -3.40 10.13
N ARG A 26 6.33 -3.66 11.44
CA ARG A 26 5.90 -4.92 12.05
C ARG A 26 4.39 -5.11 12.00
N SER A 27 3.61 -4.07 12.28
CA SER A 27 2.15 -4.14 12.26
C SER A 27 1.63 -4.48 10.86
N LEU A 28 2.13 -3.78 9.84
CA LEU A 28 1.75 -4.04 8.45
C LEU A 28 2.18 -5.44 7.99
N THR A 29 3.41 -5.85 8.32
CA THR A 29 3.92 -7.19 8.00
C THR A 29 3.03 -8.27 8.62
N LYS A 30 2.74 -8.17 9.92
CA LYS A 30 1.89 -9.15 10.62
C LYS A 30 0.51 -9.30 9.96
N ARG A 31 -0.12 -8.17 9.63
CA ARG A 31 -1.45 -8.16 9.02
C ARG A 31 -1.44 -8.70 7.60
N ALA A 32 -0.44 -8.35 6.79
CA ALA A 32 -0.32 -8.85 5.42
C ALA A 32 -0.09 -10.36 5.38
N ILE A 33 0.78 -10.89 6.24
CA ILE A 33 1.02 -12.33 6.35
C ILE A 33 -0.25 -13.05 6.83
N ALA A 34 -0.90 -12.57 7.89
CA ALA A 34 -2.13 -13.18 8.39
C ALA A 34 -3.22 -13.23 7.31
N CYS A 35 -3.44 -12.12 6.61
CA CYS A 35 -4.40 -12.06 5.51
C CYS A 35 -4.06 -13.08 4.41
N ALA A 36 -2.80 -13.18 3.97
CA ALA A 36 -2.41 -14.14 2.95
C ALA A 36 -2.68 -15.60 3.40
N LEU A 37 -2.38 -15.92 4.65
CA LEU A 37 -2.63 -17.26 5.19
C LEU A 37 -4.13 -17.56 5.35
N ASP A 38 -4.90 -16.61 5.87
CA ASP A 38 -6.35 -16.76 6.09
C ASP A 38 -7.10 -17.00 4.77
N TYR A 39 -6.63 -16.38 3.68
CA TYR A 39 -7.22 -16.54 2.33
C TYR A 39 -6.47 -17.56 1.45
N SER A 40 -5.53 -18.32 2.00
CA SER A 40 -4.74 -19.32 1.26
C SER A 40 -4.07 -18.75 0.00
N LEU A 41 -3.55 -17.51 0.09
CA LEU A 41 -2.83 -16.84 -0.97
C LEU A 41 -1.33 -17.15 -0.87
N ASP A 42 -0.67 -17.27 -2.01
CA ASP A 42 0.77 -17.54 -2.10
C ASP A 42 1.61 -16.28 -2.36
N THR A 43 0.96 -15.16 -2.68
CA THR A 43 1.62 -13.94 -3.13
C THR A 43 1.04 -12.70 -2.45
N ILE A 44 1.93 -11.81 -1.99
CA ILE A 44 1.59 -10.49 -1.45
C ILE A 44 2.21 -9.44 -2.36
N ALA A 45 1.40 -8.52 -2.90
CA ALA A 45 1.87 -7.36 -3.66
C ALA A 45 1.73 -6.09 -2.81
N ILE A 46 2.80 -5.31 -2.73
CA ILE A 46 2.83 -4.06 -1.97
C ILE A 46 2.97 -2.87 -2.93
N GLY A 47 2.10 -1.88 -2.79
CA GLY A 47 2.12 -0.64 -3.59
C GLY A 47 2.02 0.61 -2.73
N GLY A 48 2.13 1.77 -3.37
CA GLY A 48 2.02 3.09 -2.74
C GLY A 48 3.30 3.56 -2.05
N GLY A 49 3.28 4.79 -1.50
CA GLY A 49 4.47 5.45 -0.93
C GLY A 49 5.14 4.67 0.20
N VAL A 50 4.37 4.01 1.06
CA VAL A 50 4.91 3.21 2.17
C VAL A 50 5.69 1.98 1.68
N ALA A 51 5.43 1.52 0.44
CA ALA A 51 6.22 0.44 -0.19
C ALA A 51 7.71 0.82 -0.42
N ALA A 52 8.06 2.10 -0.35
CA ALA A 52 9.45 2.55 -0.40
C ALA A 52 10.19 2.37 0.94
N ASN A 53 9.48 2.13 2.06
CA ASN A 53 10.10 2.00 3.37
C ASN A 53 10.96 0.73 3.45
N SER A 54 12.26 0.91 3.69
CA SER A 54 13.23 -0.19 3.75
C SER A 54 12.98 -1.16 4.90
N GLY A 55 12.52 -0.65 6.05
CA GLY A 55 12.17 -1.47 7.22
C GLY A 55 10.99 -2.39 6.92
N LEU A 56 9.94 -1.86 6.28
CA LEU A 56 8.79 -2.67 5.85
C LEU A 56 9.21 -3.75 4.85
N ARG A 57 9.99 -3.39 3.82
CA ARG A 57 10.49 -4.35 2.82
C ARG A 57 11.27 -5.49 3.48
N LYS A 58 12.21 -5.16 4.36
CA LYS A 58 13.03 -6.14 5.09
C LYS A 58 12.18 -7.06 5.96
N ASN A 59 11.27 -6.49 6.77
CA ASN A 59 10.42 -7.27 7.67
C ASN A 59 9.46 -8.19 6.91
N LEU A 60 8.81 -7.68 5.88
CA LEU A 60 7.86 -8.46 5.10
C LEU A 60 8.56 -9.57 4.31
N GLN A 61 9.71 -9.30 3.72
CA GLN A 61 10.49 -10.29 3.00
C GLN A 61 10.96 -11.44 3.91
N ALA A 62 11.47 -11.09 5.11
CA ALA A 62 11.89 -12.09 6.10
C ALA A 62 10.72 -12.92 6.63
N ALA A 63 9.55 -12.30 6.84
CA ALA A 63 8.36 -13.02 7.28
C ALA A 63 7.78 -13.92 6.18
N ALA A 64 7.73 -13.45 4.95
CA ALA A 64 7.22 -14.19 3.82
C ALA A 64 8.01 -15.48 3.55
N VAL A 65 9.34 -15.44 3.65
CA VAL A 65 10.19 -16.65 3.54
C VAL A 65 9.79 -17.71 4.55
N LYS A 66 9.48 -17.34 5.80
CA LYS A 66 9.09 -18.28 6.86
C LYS A 66 7.75 -18.99 6.56
N HIS A 67 6.91 -18.36 5.76
CA HIS A 67 5.57 -18.89 5.43
C HIS A 67 5.47 -19.35 3.97
N ASN A 68 6.61 -19.45 3.27
CA ASN A 68 6.67 -19.85 1.86
C ASN A 68 5.79 -18.97 0.94
N LEU A 69 5.74 -17.65 1.23
CA LEU A 69 4.99 -16.67 0.46
C LEU A 69 5.93 -15.88 -0.45
N ARG A 70 5.43 -15.49 -1.60
CA ARG A 70 6.11 -14.58 -2.53
C ARG A 70 5.70 -13.14 -2.23
N VAL A 71 6.67 -12.22 -2.22
CA VAL A 71 6.39 -10.79 -2.08
C VAL A 71 6.86 -10.03 -3.31
N LEU A 72 5.99 -9.19 -3.84
CA LEU A 72 6.26 -8.32 -4.98
C LEU A 72 6.31 -6.88 -4.52
N PHE A 73 7.43 -6.22 -4.81
CA PHE A 73 7.61 -4.79 -4.57
C PHE A 73 7.84 -4.06 -5.89
N PRO A 74 7.24 -2.90 -6.10
CA PRO A 74 7.59 -2.09 -7.25
C PRO A 74 8.99 -1.51 -7.10
N PRO A 75 9.67 -1.16 -8.21
CA PRO A 75 10.84 -0.29 -8.16
C PRO A 75 10.53 1.00 -7.40
N LEU A 76 11.52 1.54 -6.67
CA LEU A 76 11.32 2.70 -5.80
C LEU A 76 10.71 3.90 -6.52
N LYS A 77 11.10 4.13 -7.77
CA LYS A 77 10.57 5.22 -8.62
C LYS A 77 9.06 5.12 -8.92
N PHE A 78 8.45 3.96 -8.70
CA PHE A 78 7.01 3.74 -8.90
C PHE A 78 6.23 3.58 -7.59
N CYS A 79 6.87 3.81 -6.44
CA CYS A 79 6.20 3.76 -5.14
C CYS A 79 5.36 5.02 -4.84
N THR A 80 5.67 6.15 -5.47
CA THR A 80 4.90 7.39 -5.38
C THR A 80 4.04 7.59 -6.62
N ASP A 81 3.13 8.56 -6.57
CA ASP A 81 2.25 8.89 -7.68
C ASP A 81 3.05 9.19 -8.94
N ASN A 82 2.65 8.58 -10.05
CA ASN A 82 3.33 8.74 -11.33
C ASN A 82 2.36 8.46 -12.49
N ALA A 83 2.63 9.08 -13.64
CA ALA A 83 1.78 8.93 -14.81
C ALA A 83 1.76 7.51 -15.39
N ALA A 84 2.81 6.71 -15.18
CA ALA A 84 2.87 5.35 -15.70
C ALA A 84 1.82 4.42 -15.06
N MET A 85 1.54 4.58 -13.76
CA MET A 85 0.51 3.79 -13.08
C MET A 85 -0.90 4.12 -13.62
N ILE A 86 -1.16 5.40 -13.90
CA ILE A 86 -2.43 5.85 -14.48
C ILE A 86 -2.56 5.34 -15.92
N GLY A 87 -1.50 5.46 -16.73
CA GLY A 87 -1.49 4.94 -18.10
C GLY A 87 -1.68 3.43 -18.16
N CYS A 88 -1.08 2.68 -17.24
CA CYS A 88 -1.25 1.22 -17.14
C CYS A 88 -2.70 0.85 -16.81
N ALA A 89 -3.31 1.50 -15.82
CA ALA A 89 -4.71 1.28 -15.47
C ALA A 89 -5.65 1.65 -16.64
N ALA A 90 -5.39 2.79 -17.29
CA ALA A 90 -6.17 3.21 -18.44
C ALA A 90 -6.07 2.22 -19.62
N ALA A 91 -4.88 1.69 -19.89
CA ALA A 91 -4.68 0.70 -20.94
C ALA A 91 -5.44 -0.61 -20.66
N ASP A 92 -5.45 -1.10 -19.42
CA ASP A 92 -6.22 -2.27 -19.03
C ASP A 92 -7.72 -2.04 -19.21
N HIS A 93 -8.24 -0.89 -18.75
CA HIS A 93 -9.66 -0.54 -18.94
C HIS A 93 -10.03 -0.41 -20.41
N LEU A 94 -9.20 0.28 -21.19
CA LEU A 94 -9.45 0.46 -22.63
C LEU A 94 -9.46 -0.90 -23.38
N SER A 95 -8.57 -1.81 -23.02
CA SER A 95 -8.54 -3.16 -23.64
C SER A 95 -9.80 -3.98 -23.37
N ARG A 96 -10.53 -3.66 -22.31
CA ARG A 96 -11.83 -4.26 -21.95
C ARG A 96 -13.04 -3.47 -22.51
N GLY A 97 -12.81 -2.44 -23.32
CA GLY A 97 -13.86 -1.59 -23.89
C GLY A 97 -14.44 -0.56 -22.91
N HIS A 98 -13.83 -0.39 -21.73
CA HIS A 98 -14.30 0.58 -20.76
C HIS A 98 -13.89 1.99 -21.19
N THR A 99 -14.86 2.83 -21.51
CA THR A 99 -14.67 4.24 -21.85
C THR A 99 -15.60 5.10 -21.00
N SER A 100 -15.24 6.34 -20.82
CA SER A 100 -16.04 7.33 -20.12
C SER A 100 -16.48 8.45 -21.06
N PRO A 101 -17.64 9.09 -20.84
CA PRO A 101 -18.04 10.23 -21.63
C PRO A 101 -17.10 11.41 -21.41
N LEU A 102 -16.97 12.29 -22.40
CA LEU A 102 -16.13 13.50 -22.29
C LEU A 102 -16.61 14.48 -21.21
N THR A 103 -17.83 14.27 -20.69
CA THR A 103 -18.42 15.03 -19.59
C THR A 103 -18.05 14.46 -18.20
N LEU A 104 -17.17 13.44 -18.13
CA LEU A 104 -16.73 12.87 -16.86
C LEU A 104 -16.19 13.96 -15.94
N GLY A 105 -16.80 14.10 -14.76
CA GLY A 105 -16.33 15.02 -13.72
C GLY A 105 -15.17 14.45 -12.92
N VAL A 106 -14.55 15.30 -12.11
CA VAL A 106 -13.48 14.92 -11.17
C VAL A 106 -14.06 14.93 -9.76
N GLU A 107 -13.92 13.82 -9.05
CA GLU A 107 -14.29 13.72 -7.64
C GLU A 107 -13.08 13.33 -6.80
N SER A 108 -12.84 14.09 -5.74
CA SER A 108 -11.69 13.86 -4.84
C SER A 108 -11.93 12.70 -3.86
N ARG A 109 -13.18 12.29 -3.67
CA ARG A 109 -13.58 11.20 -2.76
C ARG A 109 -14.71 10.39 -3.36
N LEU A 110 -14.42 9.15 -3.71
CA LEU A 110 -15.42 8.16 -4.09
C LEU A 110 -15.51 7.06 -3.04
N GLY A 111 -16.72 6.72 -2.62
CA GLY A 111 -16.95 5.55 -1.78
C GLY A 111 -16.61 4.26 -2.53
N LEU A 112 -16.14 3.24 -1.82
CA LEU A 112 -15.72 1.96 -2.42
C LEU A 112 -16.83 1.34 -3.30
N THR A 113 -18.08 1.42 -2.85
CA THR A 113 -19.25 0.93 -3.60
C THR A 113 -19.51 1.70 -4.89
N GLN A 114 -19.15 2.98 -4.95
CA GLN A 114 -19.25 3.80 -6.16
C GLN A 114 -18.16 3.43 -7.15
N VAL A 115 -16.93 3.23 -6.66
CA VAL A 115 -15.80 2.78 -7.49
C VAL A 115 -16.11 1.43 -8.12
N MET A 116 -16.66 0.48 -7.37
CA MET A 116 -17.02 -0.84 -7.90
C MET A 116 -18.08 -0.78 -9.02
N LYS A 117 -19.00 0.20 -8.98
CA LYS A 117 -20.01 0.38 -10.03
C LYS A 117 -19.42 0.94 -11.33
N LEU A 118 -18.32 1.68 -11.28
CA LEU A 118 -17.65 2.22 -12.47
C LEU A 118 -17.06 1.13 -13.38
N TYR A 119 -16.87 -0.08 -12.87
CA TYR A 119 -16.21 -1.19 -13.55
C TYR A 119 -17.16 -2.32 -13.93
N GLN A 120 -18.48 -2.11 -13.82
CA GLN A 120 -19.43 -3.08 -14.32
C GLN A 120 -19.51 -2.98 -15.86
N PRO A 121 -19.57 -4.11 -16.59
CA PRO A 121 -19.80 -4.09 -18.03
C PRO A 121 -21.07 -3.30 -18.31
N ILE A 122 -21.04 -2.43 -19.32
CA ILE A 122 -22.24 -1.82 -19.88
C ILE A 122 -22.94 -2.97 -20.63
N GLU A 123 -24.12 -3.36 -20.18
CA GLU A 123 -24.99 -4.31 -20.87
C GLU A 123 -25.39 -3.80 -22.26
#